data_fabceb43b226a5ed2848428f4eefd234
#
_entry.id   fabceb43b226a5ed2848428f4eefd234
#
_cell.length_a   1.000
_cell.length_b   1.000
_cell.length_c   1.000
_cell.angle_alpha   90.00
_cell.angle_beta   90.00
_cell.angle_gamma   90.00
#
_symmetry.space_group_name_H-M   'P 1'
#
loop_
_entity.id
_entity.type
_entity.pdbx_description
1 polymer ?
#
loop_
_entity_poly.entity_id
_entity_poly.type
_entity_poly.pdbx_seq_one_letter_code
_entity_poly.pdbx_strand_id
1 'polypeptide(L)'
;MALLVCVPGPGFADSCLAPPRPFLPSDSQAARDYGDIIRGDFEDYIQDIQSYFRCLDDKRARAFEEAREVSEDYGRFLQLVGD
;
A
#
# COMPACT_ATOMS: atom_id res chain seq x y z
N MET A 1 -20.51 28.17 -11.64
CA MET A 1 -20.04 27.88 -11.36
C MET A 1 -19.40 26.93 -10.92
N ALA A 2 -19.08 26.47 -10.77
CA ALA A 2 -18.54 25.75 -10.29
C ALA A 2 -17.95 24.81 -10.20
N LEU A 3 -17.62 24.36 -10.17
CA LEU A 3 -17.11 23.60 -9.97
C LEU A 3 -16.55 22.69 -9.69
N LEU A 4 -16.18 22.20 -9.47
CA LEU A 4 -15.65 21.43 -9.10
C LEU A 4 -15.15 20.51 -9.08
N VAL A 5 -14.61 19.97 -8.95
CA VAL A 5 -14.17 19.12 -8.96
C VAL A 5 -13.51 18.28 -8.61
N CYS A 6 -13.25 17.70 -8.24
CA CYS A 6 -12.68 16.99 -7.62
C CYS A 6 -12.15 15.97 -8.04
N VAL A 7 -11.61 15.65 -8.12
CA VAL A 7 -11.04 14.77 -8.52
C VAL A 7 -10.41 13.83 -8.07
N PRO A 8 -10.38 13.12 -7.95
CA PRO A 8 -9.92 12.17 -7.40
C PRO A 8 -8.85 11.72 -7.67
N GLY A 9 -8.53 11.67 -7.70
CA GLY A 9 -7.42 11.31 -7.71
C GLY A 9 -7.07 10.10 -7.78
N PRO A 10 -6.22 9.77 -7.77
CA PRO A 10 -5.70 8.64 -7.86
C PRO A 10 -5.65 7.97 -6.70
N GLY A 11 -6.46 7.87 -6.04
CA GLY A 11 -6.40 7.11 -4.90
C GLY A 11 -5.75 5.80 -5.08
N PHE A 12 -5.88 5.21 -6.22
CA PHE A 12 -5.27 3.95 -6.37
C PHE A 12 -3.80 4.00 -6.39
N ALA A 13 -3.22 5.00 -6.98
CA ALA A 13 -1.79 5.09 -7.07
C ALA A 13 -1.18 5.19 -5.70
N ASP A 14 -1.94 5.74 -4.76
CA ASP A 14 -1.42 5.93 -3.43
C ASP A 14 -1.86 4.86 -2.45
N SER A 15 -2.66 3.93 -2.87
CA SER A 15 -3.16 2.90 -1.97
C SER A 15 -2.39 1.62 -2.13
N CYS A 16 -1.93 1.09 -1.05
CA CYS A 16 -1.32 -0.23 -1.05
C CYS A 16 -2.37 -1.23 -0.61
N LEU A 17 -2.74 -2.11 -1.52
CA LEU A 17 -3.78 -3.08 -1.24
C LEU A 17 -3.16 -4.43 -0.95
N ALA A 18 -3.42 -4.94 0.23
CA ALA A 18 -2.92 -6.26 0.61
C ALA A 18 -3.69 -7.32 -0.16
N PRO A 19 -3.00 -8.34 -0.68
CA PRO A 19 -3.69 -9.41 -1.36
C PRO A 19 -4.46 -10.27 -0.37
N PRO A 20 -5.56 -10.88 -0.80
CA PRO A 20 -6.32 -11.75 0.07
C PRO A 20 -5.58 -13.06 0.30
N ARG A 21 -5.81 -13.67 1.45
CA ARG A 21 -5.20 -14.95 1.76
C ARG A 21 -5.75 -16.02 0.82
N PRO A 22 -4.89 -16.87 0.29
CA PRO A 22 -5.37 -17.97 -0.53
C PRO A 22 -6.11 -18.99 0.33
N PHE A 23 -7.05 -19.66 -0.26
CA PHE A 23 -7.80 -20.70 0.44
C PHE A 23 -7.01 -22.00 0.42
N LEU A 24 -6.95 -22.65 1.57
CA LEU A 24 -6.34 -23.96 1.67
C LEU A 24 -7.37 -24.94 2.22
N PRO A 25 -7.76 -25.95 1.47
CA PRO A 25 -8.70 -26.95 1.98
C PRO A 25 -8.08 -27.73 3.12
N SER A 26 -8.90 -28.10 4.09
CA SER A 26 -8.40 -28.92 5.18
C SER A 26 -8.38 -30.41 4.83
N ASP A 27 -9.08 -30.78 3.79
CA ASP A 27 -9.16 -32.18 3.37
C ASP A 27 -8.07 -32.49 2.35
N SER A 28 -7.25 -33.50 2.64
CA SER A 28 -6.11 -33.79 1.78
C SER A 28 -6.53 -34.24 0.38
N GLN A 29 -7.69 -34.88 0.24
CA GLN A 29 -8.14 -35.30 -1.09
C GLN A 29 -8.50 -34.09 -1.93
N ALA A 30 -9.21 -33.12 -1.34
CA ALA A 30 -9.55 -31.90 -2.05
C ALA A 30 -8.30 -31.14 -2.43
N ALA A 31 -7.32 -31.09 -1.52
CA ALA A 31 -6.07 -30.40 -1.82
C ALA A 31 -5.37 -31.02 -3.02
N ARG A 32 -5.41 -32.34 -3.14
CA ARG A 32 -4.79 -32.99 -4.28
C ARG A 32 -5.61 -32.79 -5.56
N ASP A 33 -6.92 -32.88 -5.46
CA ASP A 33 -7.78 -32.75 -6.63
C ASP A 33 -7.70 -31.38 -7.27
N TYR A 34 -7.52 -30.34 -6.46
CA TYR A 34 -7.42 -28.97 -6.96
C TYR A 34 -6.02 -28.41 -6.80
N GLY A 35 -5.04 -29.31 -6.78
CA GLY A 35 -3.67 -28.91 -6.46
C GLY A 35 -3.10 -27.84 -7.34
N ASP A 36 -3.36 -27.93 -8.66
CA ASP A 36 -2.80 -26.96 -9.59
C ASP A 36 -3.38 -25.57 -9.36
N ILE A 37 -4.68 -25.52 -9.11
CA ILE A 37 -5.34 -24.23 -8.86
C ILE A 37 -4.85 -23.64 -7.55
N ILE A 38 -4.77 -24.46 -6.51
CA ILE A 38 -4.32 -24.00 -5.21
C ILE A 38 -2.89 -23.49 -5.27
N ARG A 39 -2.02 -24.22 -5.97
CA ARG A 39 -0.64 -23.80 -6.12
C ARG A 39 -0.55 -22.47 -6.82
N GLY A 40 -1.34 -22.27 -7.87
CA GLY A 40 -1.36 -21.00 -8.58
C GLY A 40 -1.81 -19.86 -7.69
N ASP A 41 -2.82 -20.11 -6.86
CA ASP A 41 -3.30 -19.08 -5.94
C ASP A 41 -2.24 -18.68 -4.94
N PHE A 42 -1.50 -19.64 -4.42
CA PHE A 42 -0.43 -19.35 -3.48
C PHE A 42 0.72 -18.61 -4.15
N GLU A 43 1.06 -18.99 -5.36
CA GLU A 43 2.14 -18.32 -6.08
C GLU A 43 1.76 -16.87 -6.42
N ASP A 44 0.51 -16.66 -6.80
CA ASP A 44 0.02 -15.30 -7.05
C ASP A 44 0.07 -14.48 -5.78
N TYR A 45 -0.33 -15.07 -4.66
CA TYR A 45 -0.27 -14.36 -3.39
C TYR A 45 1.17 -13.94 -3.07
N ILE A 46 2.12 -14.86 -3.28
CA ILE A 46 3.51 -14.55 -2.97
C ILE A 46 4.02 -13.39 -3.80
N GLN A 47 3.66 -13.34 -5.08
CA GLN A 47 4.05 -12.22 -5.92
C GLN A 47 3.36 -10.93 -5.50
N ASP A 48 2.08 -11.03 -5.20
CA ASP A 48 1.30 -9.86 -4.84
C ASP A 48 1.72 -9.28 -3.51
N ILE A 49 2.10 -10.13 -2.54
CA ILE A 49 2.52 -9.63 -1.24
C ILE A 49 3.87 -8.89 -1.37
N GLN A 50 4.72 -9.32 -2.29
CA GLN A 50 5.97 -8.62 -2.53
C GLN A 50 5.73 -7.24 -3.13
N SER A 51 4.78 -7.14 -4.04
CA SER A 51 4.39 -5.85 -4.60
C SER A 51 3.81 -4.94 -3.53
N TYR A 52 3.02 -5.52 -2.63
CA TYR A 52 2.44 -4.77 -1.53
C TYR A 52 3.54 -4.20 -0.63
N PHE A 53 4.55 -5.02 -0.32
CA PHE A 53 5.67 -4.53 0.50
C PHE A 53 6.40 -3.39 -0.19
N ARG A 54 6.62 -3.49 -1.49
CA ARG A 54 7.28 -2.39 -2.22
C ARG A 54 6.45 -1.12 -2.17
N CYS A 55 5.13 -1.27 -2.28
CA CYS A 55 4.24 -0.14 -2.19
C CYS A 55 4.33 0.53 -0.83
N LEU A 56 4.36 -0.27 0.24
CA LEU A 56 4.50 0.26 1.60
C LEU A 56 5.83 0.97 1.78
N ASP A 57 6.90 0.43 1.20
CA ASP A 57 8.21 1.06 1.30
C ASP A 57 8.22 2.42 0.62
N ASP A 58 7.58 2.52 -0.54
CA ASP A 58 7.49 3.79 -1.25
C ASP A 58 6.68 4.81 -0.46
N LYS A 59 5.58 4.37 0.13
CA LYS A 59 4.76 5.27 0.92
C LYS A 59 5.52 5.76 2.14
N ARG A 60 6.23 4.85 2.77
CA ARG A 60 7.00 5.20 3.95
C ARG A 60 8.09 6.21 3.61
N ALA A 61 8.76 6.00 2.49
CA ALA A 61 9.81 6.92 2.07
C ALA A 61 9.25 8.32 1.80
N ARG A 62 8.09 8.39 1.15
CA ARG A 62 7.46 9.67 0.87
C ARG A 62 6.99 10.36 2.15
N ALA A 63 6.43 9.58 3.06
CA ALA A 63 5.98 10.14 4.34
C ALA A 63 7.15 10.70 5.14
N PHE A 64 8.27 10.00 5.08
CA PHE A 64 9.47 10.44 5.78
C PHE A 64 9.95 11.77 5.22
N GLU A 65 9.95 11.89 3.90
CA GLU A 65 10.38 13.11 3.24
C GLU A 65 9.46 14.26 3.58
N GLU A 66 8.16 14.01 3.57
CA GLU A 66 7.20 15.05 3.91
C GLU A 66 7.35 15.48 5.37
N ALA A 67 7.56 14.54 6.26
CA ALA A 67 7.75 14.86 7.67
C ALA A 67 9.00 15.72 7.87
N ARG A 68 10.05 15.45 7.09
CA ARG A 68 11.25 16.26 7.18
C ARG A 68 10.97 17.69 6.74
N GLU A 69 10.25 17.87 5.66
CA GLU A 69 9.89 19.20 5.16
C GLU A 69 9.03 19.95 6.16
N VAL A 70 8.08 19.24 6.76
CA VAL A 70 7.21 19.87 7.74
C VAL A 70 8.01 20.31 8.97
N SER A 71 8.99 19.51 9.37
CA SER A 71 9.85 19.88 10.49
C SER A 71 10.66 21.14 10.18
N GLU A 72 11.13 21.26 8.96
CA GLU A 72 11.85 22.45 8.54
C GLU A 72 10.93 23.67 8.54
N ASP A 73 9.70 23.47 8.08
CA ASP A 73 8.71 24.55 8.10
C ASP A 73 8.41 25.00 9.52
N TYR A 74 8.35 24.07 10.44
CA TYR A 74 8.12 24.41 11.82
C TYR A 74 9.28 25.25 12.37
N GLY A 75 10.51 24.88 12.03
CA GLY A 75 11.67 25.67 12.42
C GLY A 75 11.59 27.09 11.88
N ARG A 76 11.19 27.25 10.63
CA ARG A 76 11.05 28.59 10.05
C ARG A 76 9.95 29.37 10.75
N PHE A 77 8.84 28.69 11.08
CA PHE A 77 7.78 29.36 11.81
C PHE A 77 8.27 29.91 13.14
N LEU A 78 9.03 29.10 13.86
CA LEU A 78 9.55 29.55 15.15
C LEU A 78 10.44 30.79 14.99
N GLN A 79 11.22 30.83 13.92
CA GLN A 79 12.05 32.02 13.67
C GLN A 79 11.21 33.23 13.32
N LEU A 80 10.13 33.01 12.56
CA LEU A 80 9.28 34.14 12.18
C LEU A 80 8.56 34.75 13.35
N VAL A 81 8.24 33.98 14.37
CA VAL A 81 7.54 34.52 15.53
C VAL A 81 8.49 34.91 16.66
N GLY A 82 9.79 34.80 16.43
CA GLY A 82 10.74 35.30 17.40
C GLY A 82 11.07 34.35 18.52
N ASP A 83 10.81 33.11 18.35
CA ASP A 83 11.23 32.15 19.35
C ASP A 83 12.53 31.52 18.93
#